data_22b62ef87e003b82e9fb45cac33b0d1a
#
_entry.id   22b62ef87e003b82e9fb45cac33b0d1a
#
_cell.length_a   1.000
_cell.length_b   1.000
_cell.length_c   1.000
_cell.angle_alpha   90.00
_cell.angle_beta   90.00
_cell.angle_gamma   90.00
#
_symmetry.space_group_name_H-M   'P 1'
#
loop_
_entity.id
_entity.type
_entity.pdbx_description
1 polymer ?
#
loop_
_entity_poly.entity_id
_entity_poly.type
_entity_poly.pdbx_seq_one_letter_code
_entity_poly.pdbx_strand_id
1 'polypeptide(L)'
;GVPVPNAAGLVGLPVYLLVGPRRLQRQRLRYQGLSESVSAALDTVERHSDIPPDVARQVRLAARLDEAPLSSATSLTHYRSGAAAFAAIERDITAARHHVHLEFYIWSDDCTGRRLRDLLIERARAGIAVRVLVDSVGAGVNSAFFSALVAAGGHYARFNPPRLGLRLRLLNFRSHRKIVVVDGEVGYLGGMNVCDEQTSGVEGESPWRDTQLRMEGEAVRWLQRSFLEHWQFSTPSPLAIEPEYFPSQPRGDHWLQIVRGGPD
;
A
#
# COMPACT_ATOMS: atom_id res chain seq x y z
N GLY A 1 18.00 -28.13 39.60
CA GLY A 1 17.06 -28.72 38.66
C GLY A 1 17.16 -28.01 37.33
N VAL A 2 17.53 -28.72 36.26
CA VAL A 2 17.54 -28.19 34.90
C VAL A 2 16.07 -28.02 34.49
N PRO A 3 15.62 -26.86 34.01
CA PRO A 3 14.24 -26.71 33.56
C PRO A 3 13.97 -27.61 32.35
N VAL A 4 13.00 -28.51 32.49
CA VAL A 4 12.52 -29.34 31.38
C VAL A 4 11.87 -28.41 30.34
N PRO A 5 12.31 -28.41 29.09
CA PRO A 5 11.69 -27.58 28.06
C PRO A 5 10.22 -27.97 27.89
N ASN A 6 9.32 -26.98 27.96
CA ASN A 6 7.89 -27.18 27.72
C ASN A 6 7.68 -27.89 26.38
N ALA A 7 6.77 -28.88 26.33
CA ALA A 7 6.43 -29.60 25.10
C ALA A 7 6.07 -28.68 23.91
N ALA A 8 5.55 -27.47 24.19
CA ALA A 8 5.34 -26.41 23.20
C ALA A 8 6.65 -25.93 22.55
N GLY A 9 7.78 -25.90 23.24
CA GLY A 9 9.09 -25.52 22.69
C GLY A 9 9.68 -26.63 21.81
N LEU A 10 9.44 -27.88 22.12
CA LEU A 10 9.93 -29.03 21.35
C LEU A 10 9.21 -29.20 19.99
N VAL A 11 7.94 -28.80 19.92
CA VAL A 11 7.17 -28.80 18.65
C VAL A 11 7.28 -27.47 17.91
N GLY A 12 7.38 -26.36 18.64
CA GLY A 12 7.48 -25.01 18.06
C GLY A 12 8.77 -24.78 17.25
N LEU A 13 9.91 -25.28 17.70
CA LEU A 13 11.19 -25.12 17.01
C LEU A 13 11.27 -25.87 15.68
N PRO A 14 10.91 -27.16 15.54
CA PRO A 14 10.83 -27.81 14.25
C PRO A 14 9.79 -27.19 13.32
N VAL A 15 8.64 -26.77 13.86
CA VAL A 15 7.62 -26.05 13.10
C VAL A 15 8.19 -24.71 12.63
N TYR A 16 8.86 -23.93 13.46
CA TYR A 16 9.54 -22.70 13.07
C TYR A 16 10.62 -22.92 12.01
N LEU A 17 11.48 -23.94 12.17
CA LEU A 17 12.54 -24.27 11.21
C LEU A 17 12.01 -24.80 9.86
N LEU A 18 10.88 -25.53 9.89
CA LEU A 18 10.18 -25.98 8.69
C LEU A 18 9.39 -24.85 8.01
N VAL A 19 8.90 -23.89 8.79
CA VAL A 19 7.91 -22.86 8.39
C VAL A 19 8.57 -21.50 8.14
N GLY A 20 9.64 -21.17 8.85
CA GLY A 20 10.13 -19.82 8.92
C GLY A 20 11.01 -19.34 7.73
N PRO A 21 12.36 -19.44 7.78
CA PRO A 21 13.23 -18.54 7.00
C PRO A 21 13.29 -18.81 5.50
N ARG A 22 13.30 -20.09 5.06
CA ARG A 22 13.63 -20.45 3.66
C ARG A 22 12.57 -20.05 2.63
N ARG A 23 11.31 -19.84 3.01
CA ARG A 23 10.25 -19.42 2.08
C ARG A 23 10.05 -17.92 2.04
N LEU A 24 10.25 -17.24 3.15
CA LEU A 24 10.38 -15.78 3.17
C LEU A 24 11.48 -15.37 2.20
N GLN A 25 12.61 -16.06 2.22
CA GLN A 25 13.74 -15.81 1.32
C GLN A 25 13.39 -16.00 -0.18
N ARG A 26 12.57 -17.02 -0.55
CA ARG A 26 12.11 -17.21 -1.93
C ARG A 26 11.05 -16.19 -2.37
N GLN A 27 10.22 -15.73 -1.47
CA GLN A 27 9.28 -14.65 -1.75
C GLN A 27 10.01 -13.31 -1.83
N ARG A 28 11.01 -13.10 -0.99
CA ARG A 28 11.93 -11.97 -1.06
C ARG A 28 12.63 -11.88 -2.41
N LEU A 29 13.20 -12.99 -2.90
CA LEU A 29 13.83 -13.05 -4.23
C LEU A 29 12.83 -12.75 -5.37
N ARG A 30 11.61 -13.27 -5.29
CA ARG A 30 10.57 -12.94 -6.27
C ARG A 30 10.15 -11.48 -6.19
N TYR A 31 10.04 -10.93 -4.99
CA TYR A 31 9.73 -9.54 -4.74
C TYR A 31 10.86 -8.61 -5.23
N GLN A 32 12.11 -8.98 -4.98
CA GLN A 32 13.29 -8.25 -5.48
C GLN A 32 13.34 -8.20 -7.00
N GLY A 33 13.11 -9.32 -7.70
CA GLY A 33 13.06 -9.33 -9.17
C GLY A 33 11.93 -8.48 -9.75
N LEU A 34 10.78 -8.35 -9.05
CA LEU A 34 9.73 -7.43 -9.44
C LEU A 34 10.10 -5.98 -9.13
N SER A 35 10.79 -5.75 -8.01
CA SER A 35 11.29 -4.43 -7.62
C SER A 35 12.30 -3.87 -8.61
N GLU A 36 13.16 -4.70 -9.20
CA GLU A 36 14.14 -4.29 -10.21
C GLU A 36 13.47 -3.72 -11.47
N SER A 37 12.39 -4.34 -11.95
CA SER A 37 11.66 -3.86 -13.13
C SER A 37 10.97 -2.51 -12.88
N VAL A 38 10.48 -2.28 -11.67
CA VAL A 38 9.90 -0.98 -11.26
C VAL A 38 11.00 0.03 -10.96
N SER A 39 12.12 -0.40 -10.39
CA SER A 39 13.29 0.47 -10.10
C SER A 39 13.89 1.04 -11.37
N ALA A 40 13.97 0.26 -12.44
CA ALA A 40 14.49 0.74 -13.73
C ALA A 40 13.71 1.98 -14.25
N ALA A 41 12.42 2.07 -13.94
CA ALA A 41 11.61 3.24 -14.27
C ALA A 41 11.87 4.47 -13.36
N LEU A 42 12.63 4.29 -12.28
CA LEU A 42 12.93 5.32 -11.27
C LEU A 42 14.39 5.77 -11.25
N ASP A 43 15.26 5.20 -12.09
CA ASP A 43 16.72 5.42 -12.08
C ASP A 43 17.18 6.86 -12.40
N THR A 44 16.23 7.76 -12.65
CA THR A 44 16.51 9.19 -12.83
C THR A 44 16.52 10.02 -11.54
N VAL A 45 16.46 9.36 -10.37
CA VAL A 45 16.42 10.06 -9.08
C VAL A 45 17.80 10.60 -8.73
N GLU A 46 18.00 11.92 -8.89
CA GLU A 46 19.18 12.62 -8.43
C GLU A 46 19.38 12.47 -6.91
N ARG A 47 20.63 12.23 -6.51
CA ARG A 47 21.00 12.18 -5.10
C ARG A 47 20.89 13.59 -4.49
N HIS A 48 20.09 13.74 -3.45
CA HIS A 48 20.00 15.00 -2.71
C HIS A 48 21.27 15.25 -1.91
N SER A 49 21.94 16.37 -2.15
CA SER A 49 23.14 16.79 -1.41
C SER A 49 22.82 17.54 -0.11
N ASP A 50 21.60 18.10 0.02
CA ASP A 50 21.26 19.08 1.05
C ASP A 50 20.41 18.48 2.19
N ILE A 51 20.94 17.40 2.79
CA ILE A 51 20.31 16.78 3.94
C ILE A 51 20.69 17.56 5.21
N PRO A 52 19.71 17.99 6.04
CA PRO A 52 20.02 18.59 7.33
C PRO A 52 20.95 17.70 8.17
N PRO A 53 22.05 18.22 8.74
CA PRO A 53 23.06 17.42 9.43
C PRO A 53 22.53 16.60 10.59
N ASP A 54 21.55 17.13 11.31
CA ASP A 54 20.92 16.51 12.50
C ASP A 54 20.09 15.25 12.14
N VAL A 55 19.53 15.20 10.94
CA VAL A 55 18.76 14.02 10.44
C VAL A 55 19.54 13.13 9.47
N ALA A 56 20.72 13.55 9.05
CA ALA A 56 21.51 12.86 8.03
C ALA A 56 21.85 11.39 8.40
N ARG A 57 21.98 11.09 9.70
CA ARG A 57 22.24 9.72 10.17
C ARG A 57 21.02 8.83 9.98
N GLN A 58 19.82 9.31 10.36
CA GLN A 58 18.56 8.58 10.21
C GLN A 58 18.23 8.35 8.73
N VAL A 59 18.38 9.38 7.90
CA VAL A 59 18.18 9.31 6.45
C VAL A 59 19.08 8.24 5.82
N ARG A 60 20.38 8.23 6.15
CA ARG A 60 21.31 7.22 5.65
C ARG A 60 20.99 5.81 6.13
N LEU A 61 20.53 5.68 7.38
CA LEU A 61 20.13 4.37 7.94
C LEU A 61 18.93 3.81 7.18
N ALA A 62 17.86 4.58 7.03
CA ALA A 62 16.67 4.17 6.33
C ALA A 62 16.94 3.87 4.84
N ALA A 63 17.78 4.67 4.18
CA ALA A 63 18.20 4.42 2.79
C ALA A 63 18.96 3.09 2.62
N ARG A 64 19.71 2.66 3.65
CA ARG A 64 20.45 1.39 3.61
C ARG A 64 19.60 0.17 3.95
N LEU A 65 18.62 0.34 4.84
CA LEU A 65 17.81 -0.77 5.32
C LEU A 65 16.68 -1.15 4.35
N ASP A 66 16.12 -0.17 3.65
CA ASP A 66 14.89 -0.38 2.84
C ASP A 66 14.98 0.28 1.46
N GLU A 67 16.18 0.62 0.98
CA GLU A 67 16.33 1.37 -0.28
C GLU A 67 15.37 2.58 -0.36
N ALA A 68 15.08 3.20 0.79
CA ALA A 68 14.19 4.34 0.92
C ALA A 68 15.00 5.63 0.76
N PRO A 69 15.10 6.23 -0.44
CA PRO A 69 15.84 7.47 -0.61
C PRO A 69 15.08 8.63 0.02
N LEU A 70 15.84 9.65 0.37
CA LEU A 70 15.25 10.93 0.74
C LEU A 70 14.54 11.51 -0.48
N SER A 71 13.35 12.02 -0.27
CA SER A 71 12.49 12.63 -1.28
C SER A 71 11.85 13.88 -0.73
N SER A 72 11.12 14.62 -1.55
CA SER A 72 10.43 15.82 -1.10
C SER A 72 8.97 15.87 -1.55
N ALA A 73 8.17 16.67 -0.85
CA ALA A 73 6.82 17.00 -1.25
C ALA A 73 6.65 18.52 -1.38
N THR A 74 5.89 18.95 -2.38
CA THR A 74 5.49 20.34 -2.57
C THR A 74 4.32 20.73 -1.67
N SER A 75 3.52 19.73 -1.27
CA SER A 75 2.41 19.90 -0.35
C SER A 75 2.31 18.67 0.55
N LEU A 76 2.06 18.90 1.84
CA LEU A 76 1.85 17.85 2.83
C LEU A 76 0.69 18.25 3.74
N THR A 77 -0.39 17.49 3.69
CA THR A 77 -1.57 17.70 4.54
C THR A 77 -1.77 16.50 5.46
N HIS A 78 -1.99 16.79 6.73
CA HIS A 78 -2.20 15.82 7.78
C HIS A 78 -3.66 15.80 8.23
N TYR A 79 -4.34 14.66 8.05
CA TYR A 79 -5.71 14.43 8.50
C TYR A 79 -5.74 13.58 9.76
N ARG A 80 -6.49 14.02 10.76
CA ARG A 80 -6.80 13.30 12.00
C ARG A 80 -8.25 12.82 12.05
N SER A 81 -9.06 13.27 11.11
CA SER A 81 -10.46 12.88 10.92
C SER A 81 -10.58 12.02 9.67
N GLY A 82 -11.13 10.82 9.82
CA GLY A 82 -11.38 9.94 8.68
C GLY A 82 -12.38 10.56 7.70
N ALA A 83 -13.45 11.22 8.20
CA ALA A 83 -14.38 11.93 7.33
C ALA A 83 -13.69 12.97 6.45
N ALA A 84 -12.78 13.78 7.02
CA ALA A 84 -12.02 14.78 6.25
C ALA A 84 -11.02 14.14 5.29
N ALA A 85 -10.36 13.05 5.71
CA ALA A 85 -9.42 12.31 4.86
C ALA A 85 -10.12 11.69 3.66
N PHE A 86 -11.24 11.00 3.87
CA PHE A 86 -11.99 10.36 2.78
C PHE A 86 -12.66 11.37 1.86
N ALA A 87 -13.16 12.50 2.38
CA ALA A 87 -13.64 13.60 1.53
C ALA A 87 -12.54 14.14 0.60
N ALA A 88 -11.30 14.23 1.09
CA ALA A 88 -10.15 14.63 0.26
C ALA A 88 -9.77 13.54 -0.76
N ILE A 89 -9.74 12.26 -0.37
CA ILE A 89 -9.49 11.12 -1.26
C ILE A 89 -10.54 11.09 -2.39
N GLU A 90 -11.82 11.18 -2.05
CA GLU A 90 -12.92 11.17 -3.03
C GLU A 90 -12.84 12.33 -4.01
N ARG A 91 -12.51 13.54 -3.51
CA ARG A 91 -12.29 14.72 -4.36
C ARG A 91 -11.16 14.49 -5.36
N ASP A 92 -10.02 13.99 -4.90
CA ASP A 92 -8.85 13.80 -5.75
C ASP A 92 -9.07 12.64 -6.75
N ILE A 93 -9.77 11.56 -6.35
CA ILE A 93 -10.22 10.49 -7.27
C ILE A 93 -11.20 11.05 -8.31
N THR A 94 -12.12 11.93 -7.94
CA THR A 94 -13.05 12.58 -8.87
C THR A 94 -12.31 13.40 -9.91
N ALA A 95 -11.20 14.04 -9.54
CA ALA A 95 -10.37 14.84 -10.43
C ALA A 95 -9.37 14.03 -11.26
N ALA A 96 -9.27 12.71 -11.06
CA ALA A 96 -8.34 11.85 -11.77
C ALA A 96 -8.51 11.92 -13.29
N ARG A 97 -7.37 11.97 -14.01
CA ARG A 97 -7.28 12.10 -15.46
C ARG A 97 -6.74 10.86 -16.15
N HIS A 98 -5.92 10.07 -15.48
CA HIS A 98 -5.22 8.93 -16.04
C HIS A 98 -5.46 7.65 -15.23
N HIS A 99 -5.06 7.63 -13.95
CA HIS A 99 -5.17 6.41 -13.16
C HIS A 99 -5.44 6.67 -11.68
N VAL A 100 -6.05 5.67 -11.03
CA VAL A 100 -6.27 5.61 -9.59
C VAL A 100 -5.85 4.24 -9.09
N HIS A 101 -4.86 4.20 -8.20
CA HIS A 101 -4.35 3.00 -7.58
C HIS A 101 -4.62 3.03 -6.08
N LEU A 102 -5.28 1.98 -5.56
CA LEU A 102 -5.62 1.88 -4.15
C LEU A 102 -5.14 0.56 -3.57
N GLU A 103 -4.51 0.62 -2.40
CA GLU A 103 -4.19 -0.55 -1.60
C GLU A 103 -4.67 -0.36 -0.18
N PHE A 104 -5.49 -1.31 0.34
CA PHE A 104 -6.02 -1.26 1.69
C PHE A 104 -5.97 -2.62 2.37
N TYR A 105 -5.72 -2.61 3.68
CA TYR A 105 -5.80 -3.81 4.50
C TYR A 105 -7.25 -4.20 4.78
N ILE A 106 -8.08 -3.25 5.30
CA ILE A 106 -9.52 -3.44 5.51
C ILE A 106 -10.28 -2.63 4.46
N TRP A 107 -11.26 -3.27 3.87
CA TRP A 107 -12.32 -2.65 3.08
C TRP A 107 -13.63 -3.31 3.49
N SER A 108 -14.58 -2.54 4.06
CA SER A 108 -15.85 -3.05 4.56
C SER A 108 -16.98 -2.83 3.56
N ASP A 109 -18.00 -3.70 3.62
CA ASP A 109 -19.26 -3.53 2.88
C ASP A 109 -20.23 -2.67 3.69
N ASP A 110 -19.88 -1.41 3.89
CA ASP A 110 -20.60 -0.39 4.65
C ASP A 110 -20.81 0.88 3.81
N CYS A 111 -21.29 1.97 4.41
CA CYS A 111 -21.56 3.22 3.68
C CYS A 111 -20.30 3.78 3.04
N THR A 112 -19.18 3.83 3.77
CA THR A 112 -17.89 4.33 3.27
C THR A 112 -17.34 3.45 2.15
N GLY A 113 -17.34 2.13 2.35
CA GLY A 113 -16.82 1.18 1.37
C GLY A 113 -17.62 1.16 0.07
N ARG A 114 -18.96 1.22 0.15
CA ARG A 114 -19.84 1.28 -1.01
C ARG A 114 -19.70 2.60 -1.75
N ARG A 115 -19.69 3.73 -1.05
CA ARG A 115 -19.55 5.07 -1.66
C ARG A 115 -18.23 5.19 -2.44
N LEU A 116 -17.11 4.77 -1.84
CA LEU A 116 -15.81 4.79 -2.52
C LEU A 116 -15.78 3.85 -3.73
N ARG A 117 -16.31 2.61 -3.60
CA ARG A 117 -16.45 1.68 -4.71
C ARG A 117 -17.25 2.27 -5.87
N ASP A 118 -18.38 2.90 -5.58
CA ASP A 118 -19.28 3.44 -6.60
C ASP A 118 -18.61 4.61 -7.36
N LEU A 119 -17.86 5.46 -6.67
CA LEU A 119 -17.00 6.47 -7.29
C LEU A 119 -15.94 5.84 -8.21
N LEU A 120 -15.27 4.76 -7.78
CA LEU A 120 -14.29 4.06 -8.61
C LEU A 120 -14.92 3.43 -9.86
N ILE A 121 -16.15 2.92 -9.77
CA ILE A 121 -16.92 2.43 -10.91
C ILE A 121 -17.20 3.57 -11.89
N GLU A 122 -17.60 4.73 -11.41
CA GLU A 122 -17.82 5.91 -12.24
C GLU A 122 -16.53 6.32 -12.97
N ARG A 123 -15.39 6.36 -12.28
CA ARG A 123 -14.10 6.69 -12.89
C ARG A 123 -13.66 5.66 -13.93
N ALA A 124 -13.84 4.37 -13.66
CA ALA A 124 -13.53 3.31 -14.61
C ALA A 124 -14.39 3.43 -15.90
N ARG A 125 -15.69 3.73 -15.76
CA ARG A 125 -16.58 4.01 -16.90
C ARG A 125 -16.15 5.25 -17.70
N ALA A 126 -15.54 6.22 -17.05
CA ALA A 126 -14.99 7.41 -17.68
C ALA A 126 -13.63 7.16 -18.38
N GLY A 127 -13.13 5.92 -18.38
CA GLY A 127 -11.87 5.54 -19.03
C GLY A 127 -10.64 5.68 -18.14
N ILE A 128 -10.78 6.02 -16.85
CA ILE A 128 -9.67 6.07 -15.91
C ILE A 128 -9.20 4.66 -15.54
N ALA A 129 -7.90 4.41 -15.55
CA ALA A 129 -7.31 3.12 -15.19
C ALA A 129 -7.37 2.89 -13.68
N VAL A 130 -8.45 2.28 -13.19
CA VAL A 130 -8.66 2.01 -11.76
C VAL A 130 -8.13 0.64 -11.38
N ARG A 131 -7.28 0.57 -10.34
CA ARG A 131 -6.78 -0.68 -9.75
C ARG A 131 -6.95 -0.69 -8.24
N VAL A 132 -7.63 -1.70 -7.73
CA VAL A 132 -7.88 -1.89 -6.29
C VAL A 132 -7.21 -3.18 -5.81
N LEU A 133 -6.32 -3.06 -4.86
CA LEU A 133 -5.65 -4.15 -4.17
C LEU A 133 -6.11 -4.19 -2.71
N VAL A 134 -6.65 -5.30 -2.26
CA VAL A 134 -7.01 -5.48 -0.85
C VAL A 134 -6.31 -6.69 -0.24
N ASP A 135 -6.04 -6.66 1.06
CA ASP A 135 -5.52 -7.84 1.73
C ASP A 135 -6.55 -8.97 1.70
N SER A 136 -6.09 -10.20 1.50
CA SER A 136 -6.99 -11.34 1.33
C SER A 136 -7.63 -11.85 2.62
N VAL A 137 -7.15 -11.40 3.78
CA VAL A 137 -7.68 -11.78 5.10
C VAL A 137 -8.29 -10.58 5.82
N GLY A 138 -7.63 -9.42 5.76
CA GLY A 138 -8.10 -8.21 6.43
C GLY A 138 -9.34 -7.59 5.79
N ALA A 139 -9.51 -7.73 4.47
CA ALA A 139 -10.67 -7.17 3.79
C ALA A 139 -11.97 -7.92 4.16
N GLY A 140 -12.98 -7.19 4.63
CA GLY A 140 -14.32 -7.66 4.91
C GLY A 140 -15.17 -7.91 3.66
N VAL A 141 -14.60 -7.69 2.47
CA VAL A 141 -15.26 -7.83 1.16
C VAL A 141 -14.64 -8.94 0.31
N ASN A 142 -15.40 -9.45 -0.63
CA ASN A 142 -14.95 -10.47 -1.58
C ASN A 142 -14.96 -9.94 -3.03
N SER A 143 -14.64 -10.82 -3.99
CA SER A 143 -14.60 -10.44 -5.41
C SER A 143 -15.97 -10.03 -5.97
N ALA A 144 -17.08 -10.53 -5.42
CA ALA A 144 -18.42 -10.15 -5.86
C ALA A 144 -18.72 -8.67 -5.54
N PHE A 145 -18.18 -8.12 -4.45
CA PHE A 145 -18.33 -6.71 -4.10
C PHE A 145 -17.75 -5.77 -5.17
N PHE A 146 -16.65 -6.18 -5.83
CA PHE A 146 -15.99 -5.40 -6.88
C PHE A 146 -16.36 -5.85 -8.30
N SER A 147 -17.34 -6.75 -8.47
CA SER A 147 -17.72 -7.26 -9.80
C SER A 147 -18.17 -6.14 -10.76
N ALA A 148 -18.92 -5.16 -10.26
CA ALA A 148 -19.34 -4.00 -11.04
C ALA A 148 -18.17 -3.09 -11.46
N LEU A 149 -17.14 -2.96 -10.63
CA LEU A 149 -15.90 -2.25 -10.98
C LEU A 149 -15.17 -2.96 -12.12
N VAL A 150 -15.06 -4.29 -12.05
CA VAL A 150 -14.43 -5.09 -13.10
C VAL A 150 -15.23 -5.01 -14.40
N ALA A 151 -16.57 -5.09 -14.33
CA ALA A 151 -17.45 -4.91 -15.49
C ALA A 151 -17.35 -3.50 -16.12
N ALA A 152 -16.98 -2.49 -15.32
CA ALA A 152 -16.74 -1.13 -15.79
C ALA A 152 -15.34 -0.91 -16.42
N GLY A 153 -14.49 -1.95 -16.50
CA GLY A 153 -13.12 -1.87 -17.01
C GLY A 153 -12.04 -1.65 -15.93
N GLY A 154 -12.42 -1.51 -14.68
CA GLY A 154 -11.48 -1.46 -13.55
C GLY A 154 -10.90 -2.84 -13.20
N HIS A 155 -9.89 -2.86 -12.37
CA HIS A 155 -9.19 -4.06 -11.95
C HIS A 155 -9.22 -4.22 -10.43
N TYR A 156 -9.39 -5.46 -10.00
CA TYR A 156 -9.38 -5.86 -8.60
C TYR A 156 -8.46 -7.04 -8.37
N ALA A 157 -7.65 -6.99 -7.34
CA ALA A 157 -6.80 -8.09 -6.92
C ALA A 157 -6.80 -8.24 -5.39
N ARG A 158 -6.43 -9.44 -4.92
CA ARG A 158 -6.23 -9.74 -3.50
C ARG A 158 -4.76 -10.00 -3.23
N PHE A 159 -4.22 -9.29 -2.25
CA PHE A 159 -2.85 -9.51 -1.81
C PHE A 159 -2.75 -10.87 -1.11
N ASN A 160 -1.84 -11.73 -1.58
CA ASN A 160 -1.52 -13.03 -1.02
C ASN A 160 -2.75 -13.88 -0.63
N PRO A 161 -3.61 -14.28 -1.60
CA PRO A 161 -4.79 -15.08 -1.30
C PRO A 161 -4.41 -16.44 -0.70
N PRO A 162 -5.14 -16.93 0.33
CA PRO A 162 -4.95 -18.28 0.84
C PRO A 162 -5.17 -19.30 -0.29
N ARG A 163 -4.20 -20.20 -0.49
CA ARG A 163 -4.32 -21.29 -1.46
C ARG A 163 -4.45 -22.61 -0.71
N LEU A 164 -5.40 -23.46 -1.12
CA LEU A 164 -5.60 -24.81 -0.54
C LEU A 164 -4.31 -25.62 -0.65
N GLY A 165 -3.95 -26.35 0.42
CA GLY A 165 -2.74 -27.14 0.53
C GLY A 165 -1.70 -26.45 1.42
N LEU A 166 -0.52 -27.05 1.63
CA LEU A 166 0.61 -26.75 2.56
C LEU A 166 0.95 -25.27 2.89
N ARG A 167 0.05 -24.31 2.68
CA ARG A 167 0.28 -22.86 2.71
C ARG A 167 -0.35 -22.10 3.87
N LEU A 168 -0.72 -22.76 4.97
CA LEU A 168 -1.05 -22.12 6.26
C LEU A 168 0.04 -21.11 6.71
N ARG A 169 1.24 -21.23 6.16
CA ARG A 169 2.45 -20.46 6.46
C ARG A 169 2.49 -19.06 5.86
N LEU A 170 1.67 -18.80 4.83
CA LEU A 170 1.55 -17.48 4.20
C LEU A 170 0.49 -16.60 4.88
N LEU A 171 -0.18 -17.11 5.90
CA LEU A 171 -1.18 -16.35 6.65
C LEU A 171 -0.57 -15.11 7.33
N ASN A 172 0.71 -15.13 7.69
CA ASN A 172 1.40 -14.00 8.31
C ASN A 172 1.99 -12.98 7.30
N PHE A 173 2.08 -13.33 6.01
CA PHE A 173 2.51 -12.38 5.00
C PHE A 173 1.30 -11.56 4.51
N ARG A 174 1.07 -10.42 5.18
CA ARG A 174 -0.09 -9.55 4.96
C ARG A 174 0.36 -8.16 4.56
N SER A 175 -0.41 -7.51 3.69
CA SER A 175 -0.23 -6.10 3.43
C SER A 175 -1.05 -5.28 4.43
N HIS A 176 -0.39 -4.60 5.35
CA HIS A 176 -1.07 -3.66 6.26
C HIS A 176 -1.04 -2.22 5.73
N ARG A 177 -0.70 -2.04 4.45
CA ARG A 177 -0.59 -0.72 3.80
C ARG A 177 -1.98 -0.14 3.50
N LYS A 178 -2.06 1.19 3.56
CA LYS A 178 -3.21 1.99 3.14
C LYS A 178 -2.65 3.10 2.28
N ILE A 179 -2.69 2.88 0.97
CA ILE A 179 -2.10 3.74 -0.05
C ILE A 179 -3.18 4.10 -1.06
N VAL A 180 -3.24 5.38 -1.43
CA VAL A 180 -3.95 5.83 -2.62
C VAL A 180 -2.98 6.65 -3.45
N VAL A 181 -2.94 6.40 -4.76
CA VAL A 181 -2.20 7.22 -5.72
C VAL A 181 -3.15 7.63 -6.84
N VAL A 182 -3.17 8.90 -7.13
CA VAL A 182 -3.95 9.49 -8.22
C VAL A 182 -2.98 10.14 -9.20
N ASP A 183 -3.01 9.69 -10.44
CA ASP A 183 -2.23 10.19 -11.59
C ASP A 183 -0.70 10.23 -11.37
N GLY A 184 -0.18 9.53 -10.34
CA GLY A 184 1.22 9.66 -9.92
C GLY A 184 1.59 11.03 -9.34
N GLU A 185 0.62 11.92 -9.19
CA GLU A 185 0.78 13.32 -8.74
C GLU A 185 0.37 13.52 -7.29
N VAL A 186 -0.70 12.83 -6.85
CA VAL A 186 -1.23 12.90 -5.48
C VAL A 186 -1.11 11.54 -4.83
N GLY A 187 -0.59 11.51 -3.61
CA GLY A 187 -0.46 10.30 -2.82
C GLY A 187 -1.06 10.42 -1.44
N TYR A 188 -1.64 9.32 -0.95
CA TYR A 188 -2.10 9.19 0.43
C TYR A 188 -1.43 8.00 1.10
N LEU A 189 -1.02 8.19 2.35
CA LEU A 189 -0.43 7.16 3.19
C LEU A 189 -0.85 7.36 4.64
N GLY A 190 -1.22 6.28 5.33
CA GLY A 190 -1.57 6.38 6.76
C GLY A 190 -2.10 5.09 7.36
N GLY A 191 -2.80 5.21 8.48
CA GLY A 191 -3.40 4.10 9.19
C GLY A 191 -4.88 3.86 8.87
N MET A 192 -5.57 4.79 8.22
CA MET A 192 -7.02 4.73 8.00
C MET A 192 -7.40 3.70 6.95
N ASN A 193 -8.32 2.79 7.29
CA ASN A 193 -8.92 1.81 6.41
C ASN A 193 -10.23 2.31 5.80
N VAL A 194 -10.76 1.58 4.82
CA VAL A 194 -12.05 1.90 4.16
C VAL A 194 -13.18 1.24 4.95
N CYS A 195 -13.67 1.94 5.96
CA CYS A 195 -14.79 1.48 6.80
C CYS A 195 -15.43 2.64 7.56
N ASP A 196 -16.68 2.45 8.00
CA ASP A 196 -17.46 3.46 8.72
C ASP A 196 -16.85 3.77 10.09
N GLU A 197 -16.20 2.81 10.75
CA GLU A 197 -15.49 3.00 12.01
C GLU A 197 -14.39 4.08 11.91
N GLN A 198 -13.83 4.27 10.72
CA GLN A 198 -12.82 5.31 10.49
C GLN A 198 -13.42 6.67 10.13
N THR A 199 -14.62 6.71 9.56
CA THR A 199 -15.21 7.94 8.99
C THR A 199 -16.33 8.53 9.84
N SER A 200 -17.46 7.85 9.92
CA SER A 200 -18.67 8.29 10.62
C SER A 200 -18.77 7.74 12.04
N GLY A 201 -18.01 6.70 12.36
CA GLY A 201 -18.23 5.84 13.51
C GLY A 201 -19.39 4.85 13.26
N VAL A 202 -19.55 3.92 14.18
CA VAL A 202 -20.70 3.02 14.25
C VAL A 202 -21.63 3.47 15.34
N GLU A 203 -22.86 2.99 15.32
CA GLU A 203 -23.89 3.41 16.28
C GLU A 203 -23.41 3.27 17.74
N GLY A 204 -23.41 4.40 18.47
CA GLY A 204 -22.97 4.46 19.86
C GLY A 204 -21.47 4.62 20.09
N GLU A 205 -20.65 4.62 19.04
CA GLU A 205 -19.19 4.74 19.15
C GLU A 205 -18.68 5.94 18.33
N SER A 206 -17.67 6.63 18.86
CA SER A 206 -16.94 7.65 18.10
C SER A 206 -16.05 7.00 17.04
N PRO A 207 -15.79 7.68 15.91
CA PRO A 207 -14.86 7.19 14.92
C PRO A 207 -13.48 6.87 15.51
N TRP A 208 -12.84 5.83 15.02
CA TRP A 208 -11.48 5.48 15.41
C TRP A 208 -10.52 6.63 15.10
N ARG A 209 -9.68 6.92 16.04
CA ARG A 209 -8.65 7.93 15.88
C ARG A 209 -7.44 7.35 15.16
N ASP A 210 -7.16 7.87 13.99
CA ASP A 210 -5.99 7.50 13.19
C ASP A 210 -5.48 8.72 12.41
N THR A 211 -4.46 8.50 11.59
CA THR A 211 -3.79 9.55 10.83
C THR A 211 -3.69 9.15 9.36
N GLN A 212 -3.98 10.11 8.48
CA GLN A 212 -3.75 10.01 7.04
C GLN A 212 -2.96 11.23 6.56
N LEU A 213 -1.92 10.98 5.78
CA LEU A 213 -1.18 12.03 5.08
C LEU A 213 -1.63 12.08 3.61
N ARG A 214 -1.80 13.29 3.10
CA ARG A 214 -1.90 13.59 1.67
C ARG A 214 -0.64 14.32 1.26
N MET A 215 -0.04 13.94 0.15
CA MET A 215 1.18 14.55 -0.37
C MET A 215 1.11 14.77 -1.87
N GLU A 216 1.82 15.79 -2.34
CA GLU A 216 2.08 16.07 -3.75
C GLU A 216 3.60 16.25 -3.95
N GLY A 217 4.07 16.05 -5.19
CA GLY A 217 5.49 16.17 -5.52
C GLY A 217 6.20 14.82 -5.65
N GLU A 218 7.53 14.86 -5.73
CA GLU A 218 8.34 13.68 -6.09
C GLU A 218 8.20 12.48 -5.15
N ALA A 219 7.80 12.71 -3.87
CA ALA A 219 7.60 11.64 -2.91
C ALA A 219 6.50 10.65 -3.30
N VAL A 220 5.51 11.09 -4.11
CA VAL A 220 4.39 10.24 -4.56
C VAL A 220 4.89 9.04 -5.36
N ARG A 221 6.01 9.15 -6.09
CA ARG A 221 6.62 8.07 -6.86
C ARG A 221 6.94 6.82 -6.01
N TRP A 222 7.26 7.02 -4.73
CA TRP A 222 7.58 5.90 -3.84
C TRP A 222 6.35 5.16 -3.37
N LEU A 223 5.21 5.84 -3.24
CA LEU A 223 3.91 5.20 -3.01
C LEU A 223 3.46 4.43 -4.26
N GLN A 224 3.61 5.05 -5.44
CA GLN A 224 3.32 4.42 -6.72
C GLN A 224 4.16 3.16 -6.92
N ARG A 225 5.48 3.24 -6.69
CA ARG A 225 6.37 2.07 -6.70
C ARG A 225 5.88 0.97 -5.77
N SER A 226 5.58 1.33 -4.52
CA SER A 226 5.12 0.40 -3.49
C SER A 226 3.85 -0.33 -3.90
N PHE A 227 2.88 0.40 -4.47
CA PHE A 227 1.65 -0.20 -5.02
C PHE A 227 1.95 -1.15 -6.18
N LEU A 228 2.74 -0.74 -7.15
CA LEU A 228 3.04 -1.54 -8.35
C LEU A 228 3.75 -2.85 -8.02
N GLU A 229 4.70 -2.82 -7.08
CA GLU A 229 5.38 -4.02 -6.58
C GLU A 229 4.37 -5.01 -5.98
N HIS A 230 3.45 -4.55 -5.13
CA HIS A 230 2.41 -5.38 -4.54
C HIS A 230 1.39 -5.86 -5.58
N TRP A 231 1.04 -5.01 -6.54
CA TRP A 231 0.15 -5.39 -7.63
C TRP A 231 0.75 -6.52 -8.47
N GLN A 232 1.99 -6.38 -8.93
CA GLN A 232 2.69 -7.40 -9.71
C GLN A 232 2.88 -8.71 -8.92
N PHE A 233 3.14 -8.61 -7.61
CA PHE A 233 3.20 -9.79 -6.74
C PHE A 233 1.86 -10.53 -6.66
N SER A 234 0.76 -9.81 -6.69
CA SER A 234 -0.60 -10.32 -6.45
C SER A 234 -1.29 -10.82 -7.71
N THR A 235 -0.86 -10.37 -8.89
CA THR A 235 -1.47 -10.70 -10.17
C THR A 235 -0.60 -11.69 -10.98
N PRO A 236 -1.21 -12.58 -11.79
CA PRO A 236 -0.46 -13.55 -12.60
C PRO A 236 0.27 -12.92 -13.79
N SER A 237 -0.28 -11.83 -14.34
CA SER A 237 0.26 -11.15 -15.50
C SER A 237 1.05 -9.90 -15.07
N PRO A 238 2.24 -9.67 -15.64
CA PRO A 238 2.98 -8.44 -15.39
C PRO A 238 2.17 -7.24 -15.90
N LEU A 239 2.16 -6.17 -15.10
CA LEU A 239 1.60 -4.89 -15.51
C LEU A 239 2.67 -4.12 -16.29
N ALA A 240 2.34 -3.64 -17.47
CA ALA A 240 3.19 -2.70 -18.19
C ALA A 240 3.32 -1.40 -17.35
N ILE A 241 4.54 -0.92 -17.21
CA ILE A 241 4.80 0.34 -16.51
C ILE A 241 4.65 1.46 -17.53
N GLU A 242 3.62 2.25 -17.36
CA GLU A 242 3.32 3.39 -18.21
C GLU A 242 4.09 4.63 -17.71
N PRO A 243 4.60 5.50 -18.59
CA PRO A 243 5.29 6.74 -18.18
C PRO A 243 4.45 7.62 -17.26
N GLU A 244 3.13 7.62 -17.45
CA GLU A 244 2.15 8.37 -16.69
C GLU A 244 2.05 7.93 -15.22
N TYR A 245 2.56 6.73 -14.88
CA TYR A 245 2.63 6.30 -13.46
C TYR A 245 3.70 7.06 -12.68
N PHE A 246 4.69 7.64 -13.38
CA PHE A 246 5.80 8.36 -12.78
C PHE A 246 6.02 9.71 -13.46
N PRO A 247 5.02 10.60 -13.46
CA PRO A 247 5.17 11.91 -14.07
C PRO A 247 6.31 12.69 -13.40
N SER A 248 6.95 13.58 -14.15
CA SER A 248 7.93 14.50 -13.59
C SER A 248 7.26 15.42 -12.60
N GLN A 249 7.74 15.40 -11.36
CA GLN A 249 7.18 16.18 -10.26
C GLN A 249 8.22 17.20 -9.75
N PRO A 250 7.81 18.43 -9.40
CA PRO A 250 8.71 19.40 -8.81
C PRO A 250 9.17 18.95 -7.42
N ARG A 251 10.36 19.37 -7.06
CA ARG A 251 10.85 19.29 -5.68
C ARG A 251 10.07 20.26 -4.80
N GLY A 252 9.90 19.88 -3.55
CA GLY A 252 9.23 20.70 -2.56
C GLY A 252 10.11 20.92 -1.32
N ASP A 253 9.56 21.67 -0.37
CA ASP A 253 10.24 22.06 0.86
C ASP A 253 10.01 21.06 2.01
N HIS A 254 9.11 20.08 1.83
CA HIS A 254 8.82 19.04 2.83
C HIS A 254 9.65 17.80 2.54
N TRP A 255 10.67 17.55 3.37
CA TRP A 255 11.50 16.36 3.24
C TRP A 255 10.82 15.11 3.80
N LEU A 256 10.81 14.05 3.01
CA LEU A 256 10.15 12.79 3.32
C LEU A 256 11.04 11.60 3.00
N GLN A 257 10.86 10.52 3.75
CA GLN A 257 11.44 9.23 3.47
C GLN A 257 10.38 8.14 3.68
N ILE A 258 10.01 7.46 2.62
CA ILE A 258 9.00 6.40 2.66
C ILE A 258 9.71 5.09 2.99
N VAL A 259 9.63 4.70 4.25
CA VAL A 259 10.20 3.44 4.74
C VAL A 259 9.12 2.37 4.71
N ARG A 260 9.44 1.24 4.08
CA ARG A 260 8.51 0.12 3.92
C ARG A 260 8.78 -0.89 5.05
N GLY A 261 7.91 -0.96 6.03
CA GLY A 261 7.92 -2.04 7.02
C GLY A 261 7.21 -3.27 6.48
N GLY A 262 7.74 -4.44 6.76
CA GLY A 262 7.12 -5.69 6.36
C GLY A 262 7.78 -6.90 7.00
N PRO A 263 7.25 -8.12 6.81
CA PRO A 263 7.88 -9.37 7.25
C PRO A 263 9.02 -9.76 6.30
N ASP A 264 9.80 -8.79 5.87
CA ASP A 264 10.89 -8.94 4.91
C ASP A 264 12.14 -9.53 5.55
#